data_5cfaa5f3c15de869a783415e12502502
#
_entry.id   5cfaa5f3c15de869a783415e12502502
#
_cell.length_a   1.000
_cell.length_b   1.000
_cell.length_c   1.000
_cell.angle_alpha   90.00
_cell.angle_beta   90.00
_cell.angle_gamma   90.00
#
_symmetry.space_group_name_H-M   'P 1'
#
loop_
_entity.id
_entity.type
_entity.pdbx_description
1 polymer ?
#
loop_
_entity_poly.entity_id
_entity_poly.type
_entity_poly.pdbx_seq_one_letter_code
_entity_poly.pdbx_strand_id
1 'polypeptide(L)'
;MKRKIGLIVPVFAAVVANAIEIRSDYPGGNVKVEKIDEAAGVVALAPDLRDTKGHWFHFDFTLTGAAGRKLHFQFPTNRSDCLATLGPAISRDGGATWRWLNPDGTRHEPGNAFDYVFGKDENETRFAVSIPYCQEHWDAAAARWRGKDGVKFDVLCKSQSGKRDTELLRIPCRKGDARWIFAFTARHHACETTANAVMEGVIDEILSGSREGEWIRDNADCVFVPFMDKDGVENGDQGKNRIPHDHNRDYVAEIYTSVRAFKKLLARESAGKQIVFFDLHSPGIRPRGKTGSADSAFTFATPDPRRQGRVDAFRRLWAEEQKGKALVYDGKYDVGGSKRQNARLDKARKTGLQNSRGWVDGLPNCWLSICGEFGYSLCGGVFTQDGGRELGRGLLKALSRTCSQGGKPEANPASRLRGGVDPQRDGHGFLR
;
A
#
# COMPACT_ATOMS: atom_id res chain seq x y z
N MET A 1 17.19 -79.57 23.82
CA MET A 1 17.13 -78.09 23.74
C MET A 1 16.46 -77.71 22.39
N LYS A 2 15.19 -77.27 22.45
CA LYS A 2 14.46 -76.76 21.25
C LYS A 2 14.52 -75.26 21.24
N ARG A 3 15.26 -74.65 20.26
CA ARG A 3 15.28 -73.19 20.04
C ARG A 3 13.95 -72.77 19.37
N LYS A 4 13.19 -71.88 20.07
CA LYS A 4 12.08 -71.17 19.50
C LYS A 4 12.61 -70.02 18.65
N ILE A 5 12.42 -70.01 17.36
CA ILE A 5 12.63 -68.93 16.44
C ILE A 5 11.45 -68.00 16.54
N GLY A 6 11.60 -66.84 17.14
CA GLY A 6 10.55 -65.80 17.20
C GLY A 6 10.50 -65.09 15.84
N LEU A 7 9.33 -65.15 15.21
CA LEU A 7 9.05 -64.40 13.96
C LEU A 7 8.78 -62.95 14.35
N ILE A 8 9.71 -62.01 13.99
CA ILE A 8 9.47 -60.59 14.10
C ILE A 8 8.67 -60.16 12.87
N VAL A 9 7.40 -59.89 13.05
CA VAL A 9 6.56 -59.28 12.01
C VAL A 9 6.80 -57.77 12.08
N PRO A 10 7.29 -57.12 11.02
CA PRO A 10 7.40 -55.64 11.02
C PRO A 10 6.00 -55.08 10.98
N VAL A 11 5.64 -54.35 12.03
CA VAL A 11 4.44 -53.48 12.04
C VAL A 11 4.75 -52.28 11.17
N PHE A 12 4.33 -52.27 9.93
CA PHE A 12 4.25 -51.04 9.14
C PHE A 12 3.13 -50.18 9.70
N ALA A 13 3.46 -49.13 10.44
CA ALA A 13 2.51 -48.08 10.73
C ALA A 13 2.12 -47.44 9.40
N ALA A 14 0.91 -47.68 8.94
CA ALA A 14 0.35 -46.94 7.82
C ALA A 14 0.23 -45.48 8.26
N VAL A 15 1.06 -44.62 7.71
CA VAL A 15 0.88 -43.18 7.80
C VAL A 15 -0.42 -42.89 7.03
N VAL A 16 -1.49 -42.65 7.76
CA VAL A 16 -2.74 -42.13 7.16
C VAL A 16 -2.36 -40.74 6.62
N ALA A 17 -2.17 -40.62 5.35
CA ALA A 17 -1.99 -39.34 4.69
C ALA A 17 -3.30 -38.56 4.88
N ASN A 18 -3.28 -37.47 5.61
CA ASN A 18 -4.41 -36.56 5.70
C ASN A 18 -4.73 -36.02 4.31
N ALA A 19 -6.03 -35.85 4.00
CA ALA A 19 -6.45 -35.19 2.76
C ALA A 19 -5.94 -33.75 2.72
N ILE A 20 -5.63 -33.28 1.53
CA ILE A 20 -5.25 -31.86 1.33
C ILE A 20 -6.48 -30.99 1.57
N GLU A 21 -6.35 -30.04 2.50
CA GLU A 21 -7.34 -29.01 2.75
C GLU A 21 -6.77 -27.62 2.48
N ILE A 22 -7.59 -26.75 1.85
CA ILE A 22 -7.22 -25.36 1.54
C ILE A 22 -8.27 -24.44 2.13
N ARG A 23 -7.83 -23.46 2.92
CA ARG A 23 -8.70 -22.46 3.57
C ARG A 23 -8.26 -21.05 3.24
N SER A 24 -9.21 -20.14 3.14
CA SER A 24 -9.01 -18.69 3.01
C SER A 24 -10.10 -17.89 3.74
N ASP A 25 -10.73 -18.48 4.75
CA ASP A 25 -11.83 -17.92 5.54
C ASP A 25 -11.33 -17.09 6.75
N TYR A 26 -10.28 -16.30 6.54
CA TYR A 26 -9.65 -15.43 7.54
C TYR A 26 -9.38 -14.03 6.94
N PRO A 27 -9.04 -13.01 7.77
CA PRO A 27 -8.77 -11.66 7.28
C PRO A 27 -7.71 -11.63 6.17
N GLY A 28 -8.05 -11.04 5.03
CA GLY A 28 -7.18 -10.96 3.85
C GLY A 28 -7.16 -12.22 2.98
N GLY A 29 -7.77 -13.32 3.43
CA GLY A 29 -7.83 -14.59 2.71
C GLY A 29 -8.62 -14.50 1.40
N ASN A 30 -8.07 -15.12 0.34
CA ASN A 30 -8.66 -15.14 -0.99
C ASN A 30 -8.10 -16.29 -1.81
N VAL A 31 -8.91 -17.26 -2.13
CA VAL A 31 -8.61 -18.26 -3.15
C VAL A 31 -9.90 -18.96 -3.59
N LYS A 32 -9.92 -19.37 -4.83
CA LYS A 32 -10.92 -20.29 -5.38
C LYS A 32 -10.22 -21.58 -5.74
N VAL A 33 -10.61 -22.69 -5.11
CA VAL A 33 -10.10 -24.02 -5.43
C VAL A 33 -10.88 -24.55 -6.63
N GLU A 34 -10.20 -24.76 -7.76
CA GLU A 34 -10.78 -25.30 -8.98
C GLU A 34 -10.73 -26.84 -8.97
N LYS A 35 -9.56 -27.42 -8.58
CA LYS A 35 -9.35 -28.86 -8.50
C LYS A 35 -8.19 -29.19 -7.57
N ILE A 36 -8.32 -30.28 -6.81
CA ILE A 36 -7.20 -30.97 -6.13
C ILE A 36 -7.10 -32.36 -6.71
N ASP A 37 -5.97 -32.68 -7.34
CA ASP A 37 -5.65 -34.00 -7.84
C ASP A 37 -4.51 -34.58 -6.98
N GLU A 38 -4.90 -35.25 -5.90
CA GLU A 38 -3.93 -35.77 -4.93
C GLU A 38 -3.02 -36.83 -5.51
N ALA A 39 -3.52 -37.65 -6.45
CA ALA A 39 -2.74 -38.71 -7.08
C ALA A 39 -1.67 -38.14 -8.01
N ALA A 40 -1.98 -37.07 -8.74
CA ALA A 40 -1.04 -36.36 -9.60
C ALA A 40 -0.19 -35.34 -8.83
N GLY A 41 -0.56 -35.00 -7.58
CA GLY A 41 0.06 -33.93 -6.82
C GLY A 41 -0.17 -32.55 -7.43
N VAL A 42 -1.33 -32.31 -8.06
CA VAL A 42 -1.66 -31.07 -8.75
C VAL A 42 -2.81 -30.33 -8.03
N VAL A 43 -2.62 -29.04 -7.78
CA VAL A 43 -3.61 -28.15 -7.17
C VAL A 43 -3.88 -27.00 -8.13
N ALA A 44 -5.09 -26.97 -8.71
CA ALA A 44 -5.54 -25.90 -9.58
C ALA A 44 -6.35 -24.87 -8.77
N LEU A 45 -5.91 -23.62 -8.81
CA LEU A 45 -6.44 -22.50 -8.03
C LEU A 45 -6.77 -21.32 -8.95
N ALA A 46 -7.59 -20.40 -8.46
CA ALA A 46 -7.78 -19.09 -9.09
C ALA A 46 -7.91 -18.00 -7.99
N PRO A 47 -7.49 -16.76 -8.26
CA PRO A 47 -7.92 -15.63 -7.45
C PRO A 47 -9.44 -15.47 -7.52
N ASP A 48 -10.09 -15.29 -6.36
CA ASP A 48 -11.51 -14.94 -6.34
C ASP A 48 -11.67 -13.45 -6.64
N LEU A 49 -12.24 -13.13 -7.80
CA LEU A 49 -12.34 -11.76 -8.28
C LEU A 49 -13.48 -10.96 -7.64
N ARG A 50 -14.53 -11.66 -7.17
CA ARG A 50 -15.72 -11.06 -6.53
C ARG A 50 -16.31 -9.90 -7.35
N ASP A 51 -16.23 -8.67 -6.86
CA ASP A 51 -16.75 -7.47 -7.52
C ASP A 51 -15.79 -6.83 -8.54
N THR A 52 -14.62 -7.44 -8.76
CA THR A 52 -13.57 -6.92 -9.65
C THR A 52 -13.76 -7.39 -11.08
N LYS A 53 -13.66 -6.47 -12.04
CA LYS A 53 -13.68 -6.77 -13.48
C LYS A 53 -12.27 -7.07 -14.01
N GLY A 54 -12.19 -8.03 -14.91
CA GLY A 54 -10.95 -8.38 -15.62
C GLY A 54 -10.13 -9.43 -14.89
N HIS A 55 -8.81 -9.36 -15.03
CA HIS A 55 -7.88 -10.35 -14.50
C HIS A 55 -6.99 -9.69 -13.44
N TRP A 56 -7.07 -10.20 -12.23
CA TRP A 56 -6.28 -9.73 -11.09
C TRP A 56 -5.67 -10.92 -10.37
N PHE A 57 -4.77 -10.66 -9.43
CA PHE A 57 -3.78 -11.62 -8.96
C PHE A 57 -3.81 -11.90 -7.46
N HIS A 58 -4.59 -11.16 -6.67
CA HIS A 58 -4.56 -11.35 -5.21
C HIS A 58 -5.10 -12.71 -4.83
N PHE A 59 -4.27 -13.47 -4.13
CA PHE A 59 -4.61 -14.69 -3.42
C PHE A 59 -3.86 -14.75 -2.09
N ASP A 60 -4.46 -15.41 -1.11
CA ASP A 60 -3.90 -15.71 0.20
C ASP A 60 -4.66 -16.91 0.76
N PHE A 61 -3.98 -18.04 0.97
CA PHE A 61 -4.59 -19.29 1.44
C PHE A 61 -3.65 -20.09 2.31
N THR A 62 -4.22 -20.88 3.21
CA THR A 62 -3.54 -21.87 4.05
C THR A 62 -3.82 -23.26 3.51
N LEU A 63 -2.81 -24.12 3.47
CA LEU A 63 -2.88 -25.51 3.03
C LEU A 63 -2.41 -26.43 4.17
N THR A 64 -3.15 -27.50 4.42
CA THR A 64 -2.80 -28.59 5.34
C THR A 64 -2.84 -29.94 4.62
N GLY A 65 -2.32 -31.00 5.26
CA GLY A 65 -2.37 -32.37 4.75
C GLY A 65 -1.34 -32.71 3.67
N ALA A 66 -0.32 -31.85 3.44
CA ALA A 66 0.70 -32.08 2.42
C ALA A 66 2.10 -32.40 2.97
N ALA A 67 2.25 -32.68 4.26
CA ALA A 67 3.55 -32.95 4.88
C ALA A 67 4.31 -34.05 4.12
N GLY A 68 5.58 -33.78 3.76
CA GLY A 68 6.46 -34.65 3.01
C GLY A 68 6.14 -34.83 1.52
N ARG A 69 5.14 -34.12 0.98
CA ARG A 69 4.71 -34.23 -0.43
C ARG A 69 5.33 -33.11 -1.28
N LYS A 70 5.42 -33.34 -2.57
CA LYS A 70 5.64 -32.30 -3.58
C LYS A 70 4.31 -32.02 -4.27
N LEU A 71 3.91 -30.74 -4.34
CA LEU A 71 2.73 -30.31 -5.07
C LEU A 71 3.08 -29.30 -6.16
N HIS A 72 2.35 -29.41 -7.25
CA HIS A 72 2.36 -28.45 -8.35
C HIS A 72 1.12 -27.57 -8.29
N PHE A 73 1.30 -26.28 -8.04
CA PHE A 73 0.24 -25.29 -8.00
C PHE A 73 0.12 -24.60 -9.36
N GLN A 74 -1.10 -24.47 -9.87
CA GLN A 74 -1.35 -23.80 -11.14
C GLN A 74 -2.55 -22.85 -11.04
N PHE A 75 -2.40 -21.65 -11.60
CA PHE A 75 -3.44 -20.64 -11.75
C PHE A 75 -3.81 -20.49 -13.23
N PRO A 76 -4.98 -19.88 -13.57
CA PRO A 76 -5.40 -19.67 -14.95
C PRO A 76 -4.38 -18.88 -15.76
N THR A 77 -4.13 -19.29 -17.00
CA THR A 77 -3.14 -18.69 -17.90
C THR A 77 -3.70 -17.55 -18.76
N ASN A 78 -4.95 -17.16 -18.55
CA ASN A 78 -5.72 -16.30 -19.42
C ASN A 78 -5.48 -14.79 -19.22
N ARG A 79 -4.26 -14.28 -19.36
CA ARG A 79 -3.95 -12.83 -19.54
C ARG A 79 -3.28 -12.05 -18.43
N SER A 80 -3.14 -12.53 -17.20
CA SER A 80 -2.31 -11.86 -16.19
C SER A 80 -1.53 -12.84 -15.37
N ASP A 81 -0.30 -12.46 -15.02
CA ASP A 81 0.47 -13.19 -14.04
C ASP A 81 -0.24 -13.11 -12.68
N CYS A 82 -0.34 -14.24 -11.99
CA CYS A 82 -0.83 -14.32 -10.62
C CYS A 82 0.32 -14.40 -9.61
N LEU A 83 1.55 -14.64 -10.06
CA LEU A 83 2.72 -14.78 -9.21
C LEU A 83 3.61 -13.54 -9.30
N ALA A 84 4.09 -13.07 -8.15
CA ALA A 84 5.11 -12.03 -8.08
C ALA A 84 6.45 -12.51 -8.68
N THR A 85 7.36 -11.59 -8.93
CA THR A 85 8.65 -11.87 -9.59
C THR A 85 9.50 -12.92 -8.87
N LEU A 86 9.38 -13.04 -7.54
CA LEU A 86 10.07 -14.08 -6.75
C LEU A 86 9.18 -15.27 -6.39
N GLY A 87 8.04 -15.44 -7.06
CA GLY A 87 7.02 -16.41 -6.71
C GLY A 87 6.13 -15.95 -5.55
N PRO A 88 5.36 -16.85 -4.92
CA PRO A 88 4.52 -16.51 -3.77
C PRO A 88 5.35 -16.20 -2.52
N ALA A 89 4.79 -15.42 -1.62
CA ALA A 89 5.21 -15.35 -0.24
C ALA A 89 4.71 -16.58 0.52
N ILE A 90 5.52 -17.13 1.42
CA ILE A 90 5.30 -18.39 2.13
C ILE A 90 5.52 -18.17 3.63
N SER A 91 4.57 -18.66 4.43
CA SER A 91 4.67 -18.73 5.88
C SER A 91 4.44 -20.16 6.37
N ARG A 92 5.19 -20.58 7.41
CA ARG A 92 5.09 -21.90 8.06
C ARG A 92 4.70 -21.80 9.53
N ASP A 93 4.37 -20.61 9.99
CA ASP A 93 4.11 -20.29 11.39
C ASP A 93 2.80 -19.47 11.55
N GLY A 94 1.81 -19.80 10.73
CA GLY A 94 0.48 -19.17 10.78
C GLY A 94 0.46 -17.73 10.29
N GLY A 95 1.50 -17.25 9.60
CA GLY A 95 1.59 -15.88 9.09
C GLY A 95 2.46 -14.95 9.94
N ALA A 96 3.14 -15.46 10.98
CA ALA A 96 4.01 -14.66 11.83
C ALA A 96 5.28 -14.21 11.10
N THR A 97 5.88 -15.09 10.30
CA THR A 97 7.03 -14.77 9.44
C THR A 97 6.79 -15.18 8.00
N TRP A 98 7.43 -14.45 7.07
CA TRP A 98 7.24 -14.65 5.64
C TRP A 98 8.57 -14.69 4.91
N ARG A 99 8.67 -15.54 3.88
CA ARG A 99 9.75 -15.57 2.91
C ARG A 99 9.19 -15.74 1.50
N TRP A 100 9.93 -15.30 0.51
CA TRP A 100 9.58 -15.57 -0.88
C TRP A 100 9.93 -17.01 -1.27
N LEU A 101 9.25 -17.56 -2.29
CA LEU A 101 9.60 -18.87 -2.85
C LEU A 101 11.08 -18.90 -3.26
N ASN A 102 11.56 -17.83 -3.91
CA ASN A 102 12.95 -17.63 -4.30
C ASN A 102 13.60 -16.52 -3.44
N PRO A 103 14.02 -16.83 -2.20
CA PRO A 103 14.51 -15.82 -1.27
C PRO A 103 15.90 -15.26 -1.62
N ASP A 104 16.64 -15.94 -2.48
CA ASP A 104 17.95 -15.52 -3.03
C ASP A 104 17.84 -14.41 -4.09
N GLY A 105 16.62 -14.01 -4.45
CA GLY A 105 16.36 -13.01 -5.49
C GLY A 105 16.28 -13.58 -6.90
N THR A 106 16.43 -14.88 -7.08
CA THR A 106 16.22 -15.53 -8.38
C THR A 106 14.80 -15.32 -8.87
N ARG A 107 14.66 -14.80 -10.09
CA ARG A 107 13.34 -14.55 -10.66
C ARG A 107 12.63 -15.87 -10.94
N HIS A 108 11.41 -15.94 -10.46
CA HIS A 108 10.52 -17.02 -10.84
C HIS A 108 10.19 -16.90 -12.34
N GLU A 109 10.19 -18.03 -13.06
CA GLU A 109 9.83 -18.02 -14.48
C GLU A 109 8.45 -17.39 -14.71
N PRO A 110 8.27 -16.60 -15.80
CA PRO A 110 6.98 -16.05 -16.13
C PRO A 110 5.93 -17.15 -16.27
N GLY A 111 4.81 -16.99 -15.60
CA GLY A 111 3.73 -17.96 -15.65
C GLY A 111 2.88 -17.91 -14.39
N ASN A 112 1.96 -18.85 -14.33
CA ASN A 112 0.97 -18.95 -13.29
C ASN A 112 1.05 -20.30 -12.56
N ALA A 113 2.25 -20.89 -12.45
CA ALA A 113 2.45 -22.15 -11.76
C ALA A 113 3.75 -22.14 -10.94
N PHE A 114 3.77 -22.89 -9.85
CA PHE A 114 4.97 -23.12 -9.05
C PHE A 114 4.92 -24.49 -8.40
N ASP A 115 6.09 -25.07 -8.16
CA ASP A 115 6.26 -26.30 -7.38
C ASP A 115 6.63 -25.95 -5.95
N TYR A 116 6.13 -26.74 -4.99
CA TYR A 116 6.53 -26.65 -3.60
C TYR A 116 6.72 -28.02 -2.98
N VAL A 117 7.84 -28.21 -2.26
CA VAL A 117 8.14 -29.44 -1.52
C VAL A 117 7.95 -29.18 -0.04
N PHE A 118 6.92 -29.81 0.52
CA PHE A 118 6.61 -29.69 1.95
C PHE A 118 7.60 -30.54 2.77
N GLY A 119 8.09 -29.97 3.87
CA GLY A 119 8.84 -30.73 4.87
C GLY A 119 8.00 -31.83 5.50
N LYS A 120 8.65 -32.87 6.06
CA LYS A 120 7.94 -33.99 6.74
C LYS A 120 7.11 -33.52 7.94
N ASP A 121 7.55 -32.47 8.62
CA ASP A 121 6.90 -31.90 9.79
C ASP A 121 6.13 -30.60 9.46
N GLU A 122 5.96 -30.30 8.17
CA GLU A 122 5.26 -29.11 7.69
C GLU A 122 3.76 -29.40 7.55
N ASN A 123 3.04 -29.27 8.67
CA ASN A 123 1.62 -29.61 8.77
C ASN A 123 0.71 -28.53 8.19
N GLU A 124 1.15 -27.29 8.21
CA GLU A 124 0.42 -26.13 7.67
C GLU A 124 1.39 -25.19 6.97
N THR A 125 0.97 -24.69 5.82
CA THR A 125 1.71 -23.68 5.06
C THR A 125 0.75 -22.67 4.47
N ARG A 126 1.03 -21.38 4.66
CA ARG A 126 0.27 -20.28 4.06
C ARG A 126 1.01 -19.73 2.85
N PHE A 127 0.28 -19.52 1.77
CA PHE A 127 0.78 -18.95 0.51
C PHE A 127 0.01 -17.69 0.18
N ALA A 128 0.73 -16.64 -0.17
CA ALA A 128 0.11 -15.38 -0.57
C ALA A 128 0.86 -14.77 -1.77
N VAL A 129 0.16 -13.97 -2.57
CA VAL A 129 0.78 -13.25 -3.68
C VAL A 129 1.80 -12.23 -3.21
N SER A 130 1.62 -11.69 -2.01
CA SER A 130 2.48 -10.73 -1.33
C SER A 130 2.40 -10.94 0.18
N ILE A 131 3.36 -10.44 0.94
CA ILE A 131 3.31 -10.47 2.41
C ILE A 131 2.02 -9.75 2.86
N PRO A 132 1.08 -10.45 3.55
CA PRO A 132 -0.20 -9.88 3.92
C PRO A 132 -0.09 -8.71 4.90
N TYR A 133 -1.11 -7.83 4.86
CA TYR A 133 -1.25 -6.75 5.81
C TYR A 133 -2.72 -6.41 6.02
N CYS A 134 -3.27 -6.80 7.16
CA CYS A 134 -4.64 -6.60 7.60
C CYS A 134 -4.69 -5.87 8.95
N GLN A 135 -5.85 -5.81 9.59
CA GLN A 135 -6.04 -5.13 10.89
C GLN A 135 -5.04 -5.60 11.95
N GLU A 136 -4.83 -6.90 12.10
CA GLU A 136 -3.92 -7.46 13.10
C GLU A 136 -2.48 -6.94 12.96
N HIS A 137 -2.01 -6.77 11.71
CA HIS A 137 -0.68 -6.22 11.42
C HIS A 137 -0.60 -4.73 11.77
N TRP A 138 -1.67 -3.97 11.46
CA TRP A 138 -1.77 -2.58 11.89
C TRP A 138 -1.79 -2.43 13.41
N ASP A 139 -2.53 -3.28 14.11
CA ASP A 139 -2.60 -3.25 15.57
C ASP A 139 -1.26 -3.58 16.22
N ALA A 140 -0.52 -4.55 15.67
CA ALA A 140 0.84 -4.87 16.09
C ALA A 140 1.80 -3.69 15.84
N ALA A 141 1.70 -3.03 14.69
CA ALA A 141 2.46 -1.82 14.40
C ALA A 141 2.08 -0.67 15.34
N ALA A 142 0.78 -0.43 15.52
CA ALA A 142 0.23 0.62 16.36
C ALA A 142 0.66 0.50 17.84
N ALA A 143 0.90 -0.72 18.32
CA ALA A 143 1.40 -0.95 19.67
C ALA A 143 2.74 -0.24 19.93
N ARG A 144 3.59 -0.05 18.90
CA ARG A 144 4.85 0.70 19.01
C ARG A 144 4.66 2.20 19.23
N TRP A 145 3.51 2.73 18.84
CA TRP A 145 3.21 4.16 18.84
C TRP A 145 2.22 4.57 19.94
N ARG A 146 1.44 3.60 20.48
CA ARG A 146 0.50 3.86 21.58
C ARG A 146 1.24 4.43 22.80
N GLY A 147 0.69 5.48 23.37
CA GLY A 147 1.28 6.17 24.54
C GLY A 147 2.44 7.11 24.21
N LYS A 148 2.94 7.16 22.95
CA LYS A 148 3.91 8.19 22.58
C LYS A 148 3.25 9.57 22.56
N ASP A 149 4.01 10.58 22.97
CA ASP A 149 3.54 11.97 23.05
C ASP A 149 2.93 12.45 21.73
N GLY A 150 1.74 13.02 21.80
CA GLY A 150 1.01 13.60 20.69
C GLY A 150 0.40 12.59 19.71
N VAL A 151 0.61 11.26 19.86
CA VAL A 151 0.01 10.26 18.98
C VAL A 151 -1.43 9.99 19.40
N LYS A 152 -2.36 10.14 18.44
CA LYS A 152 -3.80 9.91 18.63
C LYS A 152 -4.31 8.87 17.63
N PHE A 153 -5.04 7.90 18.14
CA PHE A 153 -5.74 6.90 17.34
C PHE A 153 -7.22 7.26 17.34
N ASP A 154 -7.75 7.52 16.16
CA ASP A 154 -9.12 7.92 15.91
C ASP A 154 -9.79 7.00 14.89
N VAL A 155 -11.06 7.19 14.65
CA VAL A 155 -11.83 6.57 13.57
C VAL A 155 -12.15 7.65 12.53
N LEU A 156 -11.73 7.42 11.28
CA LEU A 156 -12.09 8.29 10.17
C LEU A 156 -13.59 8.25 9.90
N CYS A 157 -14.12 7.02 9.77
CA CYS A 157 -15.53 6.72 9.56
C CYS A 157 -15.81 5.22 9.74
N LYS A 158 -17.07 4.81 9.70
CA LYS A 158 -17.42 3.42 9.45
C LYS A 158 -17.09 3.06 8.01
N SER A 159 -16.64 1.82 7.79
CA SER A 159 -16.39 1.24 6.46
C SER A 159 -17.66 1.24 5.61
N GLN A 160 -17.56 0.96 4.31
CA GLN A 160 -18.70 0.96 3.40
C GLN A 160 -19.82 -0.02 3.83
N SER A 161 -19.45 -1.18 4.38
CA SER A 161 -20.41 -2.14 4.93
C SER A 161 -21.01 -1.72 6.28
N GLY A 162 -20.45 -0.71 6.94
CA GLY A 162 -20.81 -0.30 8.30
C GLY A 162 -20.27 -1.20 9.42
N LYS A 163 -19.62 -2.33 9.05
CA LYS A 163 -19.23 -3.37 10.02
C LYS A 163 -17.90 -3.08 10.73
N ARG A 164 -17.02 -2.29 10.11
CA ARG A 164 -15.66 -2.03 10.60
C ARG A 164 -15.42 -0.54 10.78
N ASP A 165 -14.44 -0.20 11.57
CA ASP A 165 -13.91 1.16 11.64
C ASP A 165 -12.79 1.34 10.61
N THR A 166 -12.78 2.47 9.91
CA THR A 166 -11.66 2.91 9.10
C THR A 166 -10.76 3.75 9.98
N GLU A 167 -9.55 3.29 10.20
CA GLU A 167 -8.61 3.88 11.15
C GLU A 167 -8.09 5.25 10.67
N LEU A 168 -7.82 6.11 11.64
CA LEU A 168 -7.15 7.38 11.47
C LEU A 168 -6.11 7.54 12.57
N LEU A 169 -4.83 7.65 12.20
CA LEU A 169 -3.79 8.05 13.14
C LEU A 169 -3.45 9.52 12.91
N ARG A 170 -3.31 10.26 14.01
CA ARG A 170 -2.96 11.69 14.01
C ARG A 170 -1.72 11.93 14.85
N ILE A 171 -0.86 12.81 14.36
CA ILE A 171 0.26 13.36 15.13
C ILE A 171 0.22 14.86 14.94
N PRO A 172 -0.44 15.61 15.85
CA PRO A 172 -0.54 17.06 15.77
C PRO A 172 0.81 17.73 15.99
N CYS A 173 0.96 18.91 15.43
CA CYS A 173 2.11 19.79 15.64
C CYS A 173 2.26 20.13 17.13
N ARG A 174 3.46 19.94 17.67
CA ARG A 174 3.73 20.24 19.10
C ARG A 174 3.55 21.72 19.46
N LYS A 175 3.83 22.62 18.51
CA LYS A 175 3.74 24.07 18.73
C LYS A 175 2.33 24.63 18.58
N GLY A 176 1.38 23.82 18.08
CA GLY A 176 -0.02 24.21 17.94
C GLY A 176 -0.35 25.09 16.72
N ASP A 177 0.65 25.68 16.06
CA ASP A 177 0.53 26.56 14.90
C ASP A 177 1.10 25.93 13.63
N ALA A 178 0.62 24.74 13.29
CA ALA A 178 1.10 23.97 12.14
C ALA A 178 1.03 24.77 10.84
N ARG A 179 2.15 24.91 10.17
CA ARG A 179 2.25 25.51 8.83
C ARG A 179 1.93 24.52 7.72
N TRP A 180 2.04 23.24 8.03
CA TRP A 180 1.90 22.13 7.13
C TRP A 180 0.88 21.14 7.62
N ILE A 181 0.22 20.46 6.69
CA ILE A 181 -0.45 19.18 6.93
C ILE A 181 0.16 18.12 6.01
N PHE A 182 0.69 17.07 6.62
CA PHE A 182 1.17 15.88 5.93
C PHE A 182 0.08 14.82 6.00
N ALA A 183 -0.48 14.47 4.86
CA ALA A 183 -1.54 13.48 4.76
C ALA A 183 -1.08 12.27 3.95
N PHE A 184 -1.25 11.09 4.54
CA PHE A 184 -0.88 9.81 3.93
C PHE A 184 -2.09 8.90 3.86
N THR A 185 -2.31 8.31 2.71
CA THR A 185 -3.34 7.28 2.49
C THR A 185 -2.71 6.03 1.91
N ALA A 186 -3.27 4.86 2.24
CA ALA A 186 -2.90 3.60 1.64
C ALA A 186 -4.14 2.73 1.40
N ARG A 187 -3.98 1.69 0.60
CA ARG A 187 -5.00 0.66 0.37
C ARG A 187 -6.31 1.20 -0.20
N HIS A 188 -6.24 2.19 -1.10
CA HIS A 188 -7.36 2.46 -2.01
C HIS A 188 -7.68 1.23 -2.87
N HIS A 189 -6.67 0.41 -3.14
CA HIS A 189 -6.81 -0.92 -3.69
C HIS A 189 -6.43 -1.94 -2.62
N ALA A 190 -7.37 -2.82 -2.29
CA ALA A 190 -7.24 -3.72 -1.15
C ALA A 190 -6.04 -4.70 -1.24
N CYS A 191 -5.62 -5.09 -2.43
CA CYS A 191 -4.52 -6.03 -2.65
C CYS A 191 -3.10 -5.44 -2.51
N GLU A 192 -2.94 -4.12 -2.32
CA GLU A 192 -1.64 -3.44 -2.37
C GLU A 192 -0.94 -3.41 -0.99
N THR A 193 -0.57 -4.56 -0.47
CA THR A 193 -0.13 -4.75 0.93
C THR A 193 1.19 -4.09 1.30
N THR A 194 2.14 -3.94 0.35
CA THR A 194 3.49 -3.39 0.61
C THR A 194 3.48 -1.93 1.03
N ALA A 195 2.47 -1.17 0.61
CA ALA A 195 2.28 0.23 0.93
C ALA A 195 2.21 0.52 2.44
N ASN A 196 1.64 -0.41 3.21
CA ASN A 196 1.51 -0.24 4.66
C ASN A 196 2.85 -0.29 5.40
N ALA A 197 3.78 -1.16 4.99
CA ALA A 197 5.12 -1.19 5.59
C ALA A 197 5.87 0.14 5.37
N VAL A 198 5.69 0.77 4.21
CA VAL A 198 6.24 2.10 3.93
C VAL A 198 5.58 3.15 4.82
N MET A 199 4.26 3.11 5.00
CA MET A 199 3.54 4.01 5.92
C MET A 199 4.04 3.86 7.37
N GLU A 200 4.26 2.63 7.83
CA GLU A 200 4.86 2.39 9.15
C GLU A 200 6.20 3.10 9.31
N GLY A 201 7.07 2.97 8.29
CA GLY A 201 8.38 3.63 8.30
C GLY A 201 8.30 5.15 8.36
N VAL A 202 7.32 5.75 7.68
CA VAL A 202 7.04 7.19 7.77
C VAL A 202 6.68 7.59 9.21
N ILE A 203 5.77 6.83 9.85
CA ILE A 203 5.35 7.11 11.23
C ILE A 203 6.51 6.90 12.21
N ASP A 204 7.25 5.79 12.05
CA ASP A 204 8.43 5.51 12.88
C ASP A 204 9.46 6.63 12.81
N GLU A 205 9.71 7.21 11.62
CA GLU A 205 10.67 8.30 11.46
C GLU A 205 10.21 9.60 12.12
N ILE A 206 8.90 9.94 12.03
CA ILE A 206 8.33 11.10 12.73
C ILE A 206 8.57 10.98 14.25
N LEU A 207 8.50 9.76 14.76
CA LEU A 207 8.57 9.47 16.20
C LEU A 207 9.97 9.02 16.68
N SER A 208 10.99 9.08 15.80
CA SER A 208 12.33 8.56 16.07
C SER A 208 13.22 9.49 16.91
N GLY A 209 12.87 10.79 17.00
CA GLY A 209 13.74 11.82 17.56
C GLY A 209 14.86 12.28 16.62
N SER A 210 14.84 11.85 15.35
CA SER A 210 15.76 12.38 14.33
C SER A 210 15.48 13.87 14.05
N ARG A 211 16.48 14.55 13.51
CA ARG A 211 16.35 15.96 13.12
C ARG A 211 15.16 16.21 12.20
N GLU A 212 14.96 15.34 11.23
CA GLU A 212 13.87 15.40 10.26
C GLU A 212 12.51 15.11 10.90
N GLY A 213 12.43 14.10 11.79
CA GLY A 213 11.24 13.79 12.57
C GLY A 213 10.86 14.94 13.51
N GLU A 214 11.83 15.50 14.24
CA GLU A 214 11.61 16.65 15.12
C GLU A 214 11.13 17.88 14.36
N TRP A 215 11.68 18.15 13.16
CA TRP A 215 11.22 19.23 12.32
C TRP A 215 9.73 19.06 11.93
N ILE A 216 9.32 17.83 11.53
CA ILE A 216 7.90 17.55 11.24
C ILE A 216 7.04 17.78 12.48
N ARG A 217 7.44 17.24 13.63
CA ARG A 217 6.71 17.37 14.89
C ARG A 217 6.50 18.83 15.32
N ASP A 218 7.41 19.74 14.93
CA ASP A 218 7.37 21.16 15.28
C ASP A 218 6.65 22.03 14.25
N ASN A 219 6.42 21.55 13.03
CA ASN A 219 5.92 22.39 11.93
C ASN A 219 4.68 21.84 11.23
N ALA A 220 4.30 20.59 11.48
CA ALA A 220 3.24 19.92 10.72
C ALA A 220 2.25 19.16 11.60
N ASP A 221 0.98 19.19 11.21
CA ASP A 221 0.03 18.14 11.57
C ASP A 221 0.19 16.97 10.61
N CYS A 222 0.16 15.75 11.13
CA CYS A 222 0.23 14.56 10.31
C CYS A 222 -1.03 13.71 10.48
N VAL A 223 -1.58 13.21 9.37
CA VAL A 223 -2.74 12.32 9.33
C VAL A 223 -2.47 11.12 8.45
N PHE A 224 -2.84 9.93 8.93
CA PHE A 224 -2.61 8.66 8.27
C PHE A 224 -3.90 7.85 8.21
N VAL A 225 -4.28 7.41 7.01
CA VAL A 225 -5.38 6.48 6.79
C VAL A 225 -4.81 5.19 6.19
N PRO A 226 -4.59 4.14 7.01
CA PRO A 226 -3.90 2.93 6.57
C PRO A 226 -4.72 2.07 5.61
N PHE A 227 -6.06 2.17 5.65
CA PHE A 227 -6.97 1.33 4.89
C PHE A 227 -8.13 2.14 4.31
N MET A 228 -7.95 2.73 3.12
CA MET A 228 -9.04 3.45 2.44
C MET A 228 -10.17 2.49 2.02
N ASP A 229 -9.85 1.29 1.57
CA ASP A 229 -10.80 0.19 1.32
C ASP A 229 -10.75 -0.83 2.47
N LYS A 230 -11.17 -0.41 3.66
CA LYS A 230 -11.13 -1.25 4.87
C LYS A 230 -11.83 -2.60 4.71
N ASP A 231 -13.01 -2.60 4.13
CA ASP A 231 -13.77 -3.84 3.91
C ASP A 231 -13.04 -4.76 2.94
N GLY A 232 -12.52 -4.22 1.85
CA GLY A 232 -11.78 -5.00 0.87
C GLY A 232 -10.50 -5.62 1.43
N VAL A 233 -9.79 -4.89 2.29
CA VAL A 233 -8.59 -5.41 2.98
C VAL A 233 -8.93 -6.63 3.82
N GLU A 234 -9.92 -6.52 4.69
CA GLU A 234 -10.30 -7.61 5.61
C GLU A 234 -10.98 -8.79 4.89
N ASN A 235 -11.71 -8.50 3.81
CA ASN A 235 -12.31 -9.54 3.01
C ASN A 235 -11.32 -10.25 2.07
N GLY A 236 -10.13 -9.69 1.83
CA GLY A 236 -9.18 -10.18 0.83
C GLY A 236 -9.60 -9.87 -0.60
N ASP A 237 -10.26 -8.73 -0.85
CA ASP A 237 -10.67 -8.33 -2.19
C ASP A 237 -9.48 -7.83 -3.02
N GLN A 238 -9.61 -7.83 -4.35
CA GLN A 238 -8.63 -7.20 -5.24
C GLN A 238 -8.62 -5.68 -5.06
N GLY A 239 -9.79 -5.06 -4.93
CA GLY A 239 -9.98 -3.63 -4.75
C GLY A 239 -9.75 -2.78 -6.01
N LYS A 240 -9.12 -3.33 -7.05
CA LYS A 240 -8.91 -2.67 -8.35
C LYS A 240 -10.04 -3.01 -9.31
N ASN A 241 -10.36 -2.10 -10.24
CA ASN A 241 -11.42 -2.27 -11.24
C ASN A 241 -12.76 -2.76 -10.66
N ARG A 242 -13.03 -2.39 -9.43
CA ARG A 242 -14.26 -2.73 -8.70
C ARG A 242 -15.48 -2.13 -9.39
N ILE A 243 -16.65 -2.72 -9.24
CA ILE A 243 -17.93 -2.22 -9.74
C ILE A 243 -18.60 -1.39 -8.64
N PRO A 244 -19.07 -0.14 -8.95
CA PRO A 244 -19.06 0.55 -10.25
C PRO A 244 -17.71 1.16 -10.63
N HIS A 245 -16.85 1.49 -9.68
CA HIS A 245 -15.45 1.93 -9.79
C HIS A 245 -14.73 1.70 -8.47
N ASP A 246 -13.39 1.73 -8.47
CA ASP A 246 -12.59 1.57 -7.26
C ASP A 246 -12.49 2.87 -6.44
N HIS A 247 -12.07 2.75 -5.16
CA HIS A 247 -11.95 3.88 -4.24
C HIS A 247 -11.04 4.99 -4.77
N ASN A 248 -9.99 4.65 -5.54
CA ASN A 248 -9.10 5.65 -6.15
C ASN A 248 -9.63 6.20 -7.49
N ARG A 249 -10.94 6.06 -7.75
CA ARG A 249 -11.67 6.70 -8.85
C ARG A 249 -12.89 7.47 -8.36
N ASP A 250 -13.04 7.57 -7.03
CA ASP A 250 -14.27 8.04 -6.39
C ASP A 250 -14.22 9.50 -5.90
N TYR A 251 -13.16 10.25 -6.19
CA TYR A 251 -12.98 11.61 -5.67
C TYR A 251 -13.87 12.68 -6.32
N VAL A 252 -14.77 12.27 -7.23
CA VAL A 252 -15.86 13.10 -7.76
C VAL A 252 -17.23 12.55 -7.35
N ALA A 253 -17.48 11.26 -7.56
CA ALA A 253 -18.78 10.64 -7.27
C ALA A 253 -19.05 10.46 -5.77
N GLU A 254 -18.00 10.25 -4.98
CA GLU A 254 -18.04 10.16 -3.50
C GLU A 254 -19.03 9.09 -2.98
N ILE A 255 -19.11 7.93 -3.66
CA ILE A 255 -20.00 6.85 -3.21
C ILE A 255 -19.44 6.09 -2.01
N TYR A 256 -18.10 6.09 -1.83
CA TYR A 256 -17.47 5.40 -0.70
C TYR A 256 -17.37 6.29 0.54
N THR A 257 -17.72 5.73 1.70
CA THR A 257 -17.71 6.44 2.99
C THR A 257 -16.34 6.97 3.36
N SER A 258 -15.28 6.18 3.16
CA SER A 258 -13.90 6.56 3.46
C SER A 258 -13.40 7.72 2.59
N VAL A 259 -13.75 7.74 1.30
CA VAL A 259 -13.39 8.84 0.39
C VAL A 259 -14.07 10.14 0.81
N ARG A 260 -15.39 10.10 1.08
CA ARG A 260 -16.12 11.28 1.59
C ARG A 260 -15.53 11.81 2.90
N ALA A 261 -15.24 10.89 3.83
CA ALA A 261 -14.72 11.24 5.15
C ALA A 261 -13.31 11.84 5.05
N PHE A 262 -12.43 11.25 4.24
CA PHE A 262 -11.08 11.76 4.00
C PHE A 262 -11.10 13.14 3.34
N LYS A 263 -11.94 13.36 2.34
CA LYS A 263 -12.12 14.68 1.72
C LYS A 263 -12.55 15.75 2.73
N LYS A 264 -13.55 15.44 3.56
CA LYS A 264 -14.01 16.33 4.63
C LYS A 264 -12.92 16.61 5.66
N LEU A 265 -12.19 15.57 6.08
CA LEU A 265 -11.07 15.68 7.00
C LEU A 265 -10.01 16.64 6.45
N LEU A 266 -9.51 16.37 5.25
CA LEU A 266 -8.41 17.15 4.67
C LEU A 266 -8.84 18.60 4.41
N ALA A 267 -10.06 18.85 3.90
CA ALA A 267 -10.57 20.20 3.70
C ALA A 267 -10.63 21.01 5.00
N ARG A 268 -11.08 20.38 6.10
CA ARG A 268 -11.17 21.03 7.42
C ARG A 268 -9.78 21.29 8.00
N GLU A 269 -8.90 20.29 7.99
CA GLU A 269 -7.65 20.35 8.72
C GLU A 269 -6.53 21.05 7.97
N SER A 270 -6.67 21.22 6.67
CA SER A 270 -5.71 21.98 5.85
C SER A 270 -5.99 23.50 5.83
N ALA A 271 -7.04 23.97 6.51
CA ALA A 271 -7.34 25.40 6.55
C ALA A 271 -6.14 26.20 7.11
N GLY A 272 -5.62 27.14 6.31
CA GLY A 272 -4.44 27.94 6.66
C GLY A 272 -3.09 27.23 6.54
N LYS A 273 -3.06 25.97 6.14
CA LYS A 273 -1.84 25.14 6.02
C LYS A 273 -1.53 24.78 4.58
N GLN A 274 -0.27 24.48 4.29
CA GLN A 274 0.16 23.89 3.03
C GLN A 274 0.02 22.36 3.10
N ILE A 275 -0.55 21.75 2.04
CA ILE A 275 -0.76 20.30 1.98
C ILE A 275 0.43 19.61 1.34
N VAL A 276 0.99 18.63 2.04
CA VAL A 276 1.86 17.58 1.51
C VAL A 276 1.09 16.27 1.54
N PHE A 277 0.74 15.73 0.39
CA PHE A 277 -0.05 14.51 0.27
C PHE A 277 0.73 13.40 -0.40
N PHE A 278 0.67 12.23 0.18
CA PHE A 278 1.26 11.03 -0.37
C PHE A 278 0.27 9.87 -0.35
N ASP A 279 -0.12 9.38 -1.54
CA ASP A 279 -0.97 8.21 -1.71
C ASP A 279 -0.09 6.99 -1.99
N LEU A 280 -0.12 6.00 -1.10
CA LEU A 280 0.77 4.84 -1.12
C LEU A 280 0.08 3.67 -1.81
N HIS A 281 0.69 3.18 -2.87
CA HIS A 281 0.19 2.13 -3.75
C HIS A 281 1.24 1.06 -4.06
N SER A 282 0.81 0.04 -4.80
CA SER A 282 1.70 -0.93 -5.44
C SER A 282 1.35 -1.07 -6.92
N PRO A 283 2.34 -1.30 -7.79
CA PRO A 283 2.13 -1.39 -9.24
C PRO A 283 1.46 -2.71 -9.65
N GLY A 284 1.58 -3.11 -10.92
CA GLY A 284 1.24 -4.46 -11.34
C GLY A 284 2.17 -5.50 -10.72
N ILE A 285 1.72 -6.76 -10.67
CA ILE A 285 2.43 -7.85 -9.98
C ILE A 285 3.80 -8.19 -10.59
N ARG A 286 3.97 -7.98 -11.90
CA ARG A 286 5.20 -8.19 -12.64
C ARG A 286 5.46 -7.07 -13.65
N PRO A 287 6.73 -6.85 -14.04
CA PRO A 287 7.07 -5.95 -15.13
C PRO A 287 6.38 -6.38 -16.43
N ARG A 288 5.75 -5.44 -17.11
CA ARG A 288 5.22 -5.64 -18.47
C ARG A 288 6.24 -5.10 -19.48
N GLY A 289 6.71 -5.99 -20.35
CA GLY A 289 7.75 -5.65 -21.34
C GLY A 289 9.11 -5.37 -20.68
N LYS A 290 9.84 -4.38 -21.18
CA LYS A 290 11.22 -4.06 -20.74
C LYS A 290 11.30 -3.04 -19.58
N THR A 291 10.18 -2.64 -18.98
CA THR A 291 10.17 -1.46 -18.09
C THR A 291 10.70 -1.72 -16.67
N GLY A 292 10.61 -2.94 -16.14
CA GLY A 292 11.08 -3.24 -14.78
C GLY A 292 10.41 -2.47 -13.63
N SER A 293 9.43 -1.58 -13.94
CA SER A 293 8.82 -0.67 -12.95
C SER A 293 8.06 -1.41 -11.84
N ALA A 294 7.47 -2.57 -12.13
CA ALA A 294 6.76 -3.36 -11.12
C ALA A 294 7.68 -3.97 -10.04
N ASP A 295 9.00 -4.03 -10.29
CA ASP A 295 10.00 -4.53 -9.35
C ASP A 295 10.76 -3.40 -8.64
N SER A 296 10.21 -2.19 -8.65
CA SER A 296 10.90 -0.99 -8.15
C SER A 296 9.97 -0.13 -7.30
N ALA A 297 10.56 0.76 -6.51
CA ALA A 297 9.85 1.92 -5.97
C ALA A 297 9.90 3.05 -6.99
N PHE A 298 8.77 3.69 -7.26
CA PHE A 298 8.70 4.86 -8.14
C PHE A 298 7.51 5.75 -7.80
N THR A 299 7.46 6.95 -8.39
CA THR A 299 6.41 7.92 -8.09
C THR A 299 5.68 8.40 -9.33
N PHE A 300 4.41 8.75 -9.12
CA PHE A 300 3.63 9.57 -10.05
C PHE A 300 3.43 10.96 -9.45
N ALA A 301 3.76 11.99 -10.20
CA ALA A 301 3.46 13.37 -9.86
C ALA A 301 2.67 14.04 -10.99
N THR A 302 1.89 15.06 -10.67
CA THR A 302 1.21 15.86 -11.69
C THR A 302 2.22 16.79 -12.35
N PRO A 303 2.18 16.94 -13.66
CA PRO A 303 3.02 17.90 -14.38
C PRO A 303 2.46 19.33 -14.20
N ASP A 304 2.64 19.89 -13.03
CA ASP A 304 2.41 21.31 -12.76
C ASP A 304 3.78 22.02 -12.72
N PRO A 305 4.09 22.92 -13.66
CA PRO A 305 5.37 23.63 -13.67
C PRO A 305 5.69 24.33 -12.36
N ARG A 306 4.67 24.79 -11.63
CA ARG A 306 4.86 25.47 -10.33
C ARG A 306 5.39 24.55 -9.24
N ARG A 307 5.16 23.24 -9.38
CA ARG A 307 5.54 22.20 -8.40
C ARG A 307 6.68 21.32 -8.86
N GLN A 308 7.07 21.40 -10.13
CA GLN A 308 8.08 20.49 -10.70
C GLN A 308 9.39 20.53 -9.92
N GLY A 309 9.89 21.72 -9.60
CA GLY A 309 11.12 21.87 -8.81
C GLY A 309 11.05 21.21 -7.42
N ARG A 310 9.87 21.22 -6.78
CA ARG A 310 9.64 20.56 -5.48
C ARG A 310 9.62 19.04 -5.62
N VAL A 311 8.97 18.54 -6.67
CA VAL A 311 8.94 17.11 -6.99
C VAL A 311 10.35 16.60 -7.27
N ASP A 312 11.11 17.30 -8.09
CA ASP A 312 12.49 16.92 -8.46
C ASP A 312 13.42 16.96 -7.23
N ALA A 313 13.29 17.99 -6.38
CA ALA A 313 14.05 18.07 -5.13
C ALA A 313 13.73 16.91 -4.19
N PHE A 314 12.45 16.59 -3.99
CA PHE A 314 12.02 15.45 -3.19
C PHE A 314 12.59 14.13 -3.74
N ARG A 315 12.43 13.87 -5.04
CA ARG A 315 12.90 12.63 -5.69
C ARG A 315 14.40 12.46 -5.54
N ARG A 316 15.17 13.51 -5.78
CA ARG A 316 16.63 13.50 -5.59
C ARG A 316 17.03 13.22 -4.16
N LEU A 317 16.41 13.89 -3.19
CA LEU A 317 16.69 13.68 -1.77
C LEU A 317 16.31 12.27 -1.31
N TRP A 318 15.20 11.72 -1.81
CA TRP A 318 14.80 10.36 -1.47
C TRP A 318 15.77 9.32 -2.08
N ALA A 319 16.22 9.51 -3.31
CA ALA A 319 17.25 8.67 -3.92
C ALA A 319 18.58 8.72 -3.14
N GLU A 320 18.96 9.89 -2.62
CA GLU A 320 20.13 10.03 -1.73
C GLU A 320 19.95 9.23 -0.43
N GLU A 321 18.79 9.33 0.23
CA GLU A 321 18.48 8.60 1.48
C GLU A 321 18.44 7.08 1.29
N GLN A 322 18.08 6.60 0.09
CA GLN A 322 17.99 5.18 -0.22
C GLN A 322 19.28 4.57 -0.78
N LYS A 323 20.32 5.36 -0.98
CA LYS A 323 21.58 4.86 -1.52
C LYS A 323 22.24 3.85 -0.57
N GLY A 324 22.48 2.64 -1.06
CA GLY A 324 23.11 1.56 -0.30
C GLY A 324 22.17 0.85 0.70
N LYS A 325 20.86 1.09 0.63
CA LYS A 325 19.85 0.42 1.44
C LYS A 325 19.39 -0.89 0.80
N ALA A 326 18.68 -1.72 1.58
CA ALA A 326 18.16 -3.00 1.12
C ALA A 326 17.15 -2.82 -0.03
N LEU A 327 16.30 -1.81 0.06
CA LEU A 327 15.40 -1.40 -1.02
C LEU A 327 15.87 -0.07 -1.59
N VAL A 328 16.07 -0.03 -2.90
CA VAL A 328 16.59 1.16 -3.59
C VAL A 328 15.47 1.90 -4.30
N TYR A 329 15.37 3.19 -4.04
CA TYR A 329 14.67 4.14 -4.88
C TYR A 329 15.71 5.01 -5.62
N ASP A 330 15.72 4.95 -6.94
CA ASP A 330 16.67 5.68 -7.80
C ASP A 330 16.00 6.66 -8.77
N GLY A 331 14.67 6.74 -8.72
CA GLY A 331 13.88 7.61 -9.58
C GLY A 331 13.79 7.17 -11.05
N LYS A 332 14.40 6.06 -11.44
CA LYS A 332 14.49 5.60 -12.84
C LYS A 332 13.12 5.41 -13.51
N TYR A 333 12.13 4.99 -12.75
CA TYR A 333 10.79 4.71 -13.27
C TYR A 333 9.76 5.77 -12.89
N ASP A 334 10.21 6.91 -12.38
CA ASP A 334 9.33 8.01 -12.01
C ASP A 334 8.57 8.55 -13.21
N VAL A 335 7.30 8.85 -12.98
CA VAL A 335 6.39 9.33 -14.00
C VAL A 335 5.95 10.75 -13.65
N GLY A 336 6.12 11.65 -14.58
CA GLY A 336 5.67 13.04 -14.45
C GLY A 336 5.91 13.83 -15.72
N GLY A 337 5.09 14.84 -15.98
CA GLY A 337 5.30 15.81 -17.06
C GLY A 337 5.02 15.36 -18.49
N SER A 338 4.50 14.15 -18.74
CA SER A 338 4.24 13.72 -20.11
C SER A 338 2.88 14.19 -20.64
N LYS A 339 2.80 14.54 -21.95
CA LYS A 339 1.54 14.87 -22.65
C LYS A 339 0.48 13.75 -22.48
N ARG A 340 0.91 12.49 -22.46
CA ARG A 340 0.02 11.33 -22.27
C ARG A 340 -0.61 11.29 -20.87
N GLN A 341 0.13 11.72 -19.86
CA GLN A 341 -0.40 11.77 -18.48
C GLN A 341 -1.40 12.91 -18.32
N ASN A 342 -1.14 14.08 -18.92
CA ASN A 342 -2.10 15.18 -18.94
C ASN A 342 -3.40 14.77 -19.61
N ALA A 343 -3.33 14.11 -20.77
CA ALA A 343 -4.53 13.59 -21.46
C ALA A 343 -5.32 12.59 -20.61
N ARG A 344 -4.65 11.74 -19.81
CA ARG A 344 -5.33 10.83 -18.87
C ARG A 344 -6.04 11.58 -17.73
N LEU A 345 -5.40 12.61 -17.17
CA LEU A 345 -5.98 13.45 -16.12
C LEU A 345 -7.19 14.22 -16.64
N ASP A 346 -7.10 14.79 -17.84
CA ASP A 346 -8.21 15.50 -18.47
C ASP A 346 -9.37 14.56 -18.79
N LYS A 347 -9.09 13.33 -19.26
CA LYS A 347 -10.11 12.30 -19.45
C LYS A 347 -10.76 11.93 -18.11
N ALA A 348 -9.98 11.70 -17.06
CA ALA A 348 -10.50 11.37 -15.73
C ALA A 348 -11.41 12.47 -15.17
N ARG A 349 -11.02 13.73 -15.33
CA ARG A 349 -11.87 14.87 -14.96
C ARG A 349 -13.19 14.90 -15.74
N LYS A 350 -13.14 14.67 -17.06
CA LYS A 350 -14.33 14.64 -17.94
C LYS A 350 -15.26 13.46 -17.65
N THR A 351 -14.72 12.32 -17.21
CA THR A 351 -15.49 11.11 -16.90
C THR A 351 -15.94 11.02 -15.45
N GLY A 352 -15.57 11.99 -14.60
CA GLY A 352 -15.89 11.96 -13.18
C GLY A 352 -15.11 10.94 -12.35
N LEU A 353 -14.11 10.28 -12.96
CA LEU A 353 -13.29 9.23 -12.30
C LEU A 353 -11.96 9.78 -11.81
N GLN A 354 -11.99 10.72 -10.89
CA GLN A 354 -10.81 11.37 -10.34
C GLN A 354 -10.20 10.54 -9.19
N ASN A 355 -8.87 10.44 -9.17
CA ASN A 355 -8.13 9.81 -8.08
C ASN A 355 -7.77 10.81 -6.96
N SER A 356 -7.36 10.29 -5.80
CA SER A 356 -6.93 11.01 -4.60
C SER A 356 -5.91 12.09 -4.90
N ARG A 357 -4.80 11.69 -5.52
CA ARG A 357 -3.70 12.59 -5.88
C ARG A 357 -4.17 13.75 -6.77
N GLY A 358 -4.93 13.44 -7.82
CA GLY A 358 -5.43 14.47 -8.75
C GLY A 358 -6.45 15.41 -8.09
N TRP A 359 -7.21 14.93 -7.12
CA TRP A 359 -8.12 15.77 -6.36
C TRP A 359 -7.34 16.71 -5.43
N VAL A 360 -6.40 16.20 -4.65
CA VAL A 360 -5.55 17.04 -3.76
C VAL A 360 -4.77 18.07 -4.57
N ASP A 361 -4.26 17.68 -5.73
CA ASP A 361 -3.51 18.54 -6.65
C ASP A 361 -4.30 19.75 -7.14
N GLY A 362 -5.64 19.63 -7.18
CA GLY A 362 -6.57 20.72 -7.48
C GLY A 362 -6.86 21.65 -6.31
N LEU A 363 -6.42 21.37 -5.09
CA LEU A 363 -6.66 22.21 -3.94
C LEU A 363 -5.73 23.45 -3.96
N PRO A 364 -6.23 24.65 -3.57
CA PRO A 364 -5.48 25.90 -3.70
C PRO A 364 -4.22 25.94 -2.84
N ASN A 365 -4.22 25.22 -1.71
CA ASN A 365 -3.12 25.12 -0.76
C ASN A 365 -2.29 23.83 -0.92
N CYS A 366 -2.46 23.09 -2.02
CA CYS A 366 -1.62 21.94 -2.31
C CYS A 366 -0.20 22.38 -2.65
N TRP A 367 0.74 22.01 -1.79
CA TRP A 367 2.15 22.27 -2.00
C TRP A 367 2.84 21.13 -2.75
N LEU A 368 2.51 19.87 -2.40
CA LEU A 368 3.00 18.65 -3.04
C LEU A 368 1.93 17.57 -2.98
N SER A 369 1.70 16.85 -4.09
CA SER A 369 0.80 15.70 -4.16
C SER A 369 1.43 14.61 -5.01
N ILE A 370 1.75 13.47 -4.41
CA ILE A 370 2.46 12.36 -5.05
C ILE A 370 1.72 11.05 -4.78
N CYS A 371 1.71 10.17 -5.78
CA CYS A 371 1.39 8.76 -5.62
C CYS A 371 2.70 7.97 -5.65
N GLY A 372 2.98 7.19 -4.61
CA GLY A 372 4.11 6.26 -4.54
C GLY A 372 3.67 4.85 -4.88
N GLU A 373 4.47 4.15 -5.66
CA GLU A 373 4.25 2.78 -6.09
C GLU A 373 5.39 1.90 -5.60
N PHE A 374 5.08 0.82 -4.87
CA PHE A 374 6.05 -0.06 -4.24
C PHE A 374 5.85 -1.49 -4.72
N GLY A 375 6.86 -2.06 -5.37
CA GLY A 375 6.81 -3.42 -5.92
C GLY A 375 6.53 -4.47 -4.86
N TYR A 376 5.96 -5.60 -5.26
CA TYR A 376 5.48 -6.63 -4.33
C TYR A 376 6.62 -7.49 -3.78
N SER A 377 7.28 -8.29 -4.60
CA SER A 377 8.38 -9.17 -4.16
C SER A 377 9.75 -8.57 -4.37
N LEU A 378 9.87 -7.71 -5.36
CA LEU A 378 11.02 -6.84 -5.60
C LEU A 378 10.57 -5.39 -5.54
N CYS A 379 11.39 -4.55 -4.90
CA CYS A 379 11.16 -3.11 -4.80
C CYS A 379 12.52 -2.39 -4.81
N GLY A 380 13.27 -2.54 -5.89
CA GLY A 380 14.67 -2.14 -5.95
C GLY A 380 15.63 -3.04 -5.14
N GLY A 381 15.13 -4.15 -4.64
CA GLY A 381 15.75 -5.20 -3.84
C GLY A 381 14.67 -6.19 -3.42
N VAL A 382 15.03 -7.29 -2.75
CA VAL A 382 14.08 -8.27 -2.22
C VAL A 382 13.22 -7.60 -1.15
N PHE A 383 11.91 -7.55 -1.38
CA PHE A 383 11.01 -6.87 -0.45
C PHE A 383 10.88 -7.65 0.87
N THR A 384 11.09 -6.94 1.96
CA THR A 384 10.77 -7.35 3.33
C THR A 384 9.99 -6.24 4.02
N GLN A 385 9.25 -6.55 5.08
CA GLN A 385 8.55 -5.52 5.85
C GLN A 385 9.54 -4.49 6.47
N ASP A 386 10.70 -4.95 6.94
CA ASP A 386 11.74 -4.05 7.46
C ASP A 386 12.33 -3.15 6.37
N GLY A 387 12.59 -3.69 5.18
CA GLY A 387 13.01 -2.91 4.03
C GLY A 387 11.96 -1.87 3.63
N GLY A 388 10.66 -2.23 3.66
CA GLY A 388 9.54 -1.32 3.43
C GLY A 388 9.51 -0.19 4.46
N ARG A 389 9.72 -0.49 5.76
CA ARG A 389 9.84 0.53 6.81
C ARG A 389 11.05 1.44 6.60
N GLU A 390 12.20 0.89 6.21
CA GLU A 390 13.38 1.71 5.92
C GLU A 390 13.16 2.64 4.72
N LEU A 391 12.49 2.16 3.67
CA LEU A 391 12.09 2.97 2.51
C LEU A 391 11.18 4.13 2.92
N GLY A 392 10.22 3.87 3.84
CA GLY A 392 9.34 4.88 4.41
C GLY A 392 10.05 5.92 5.26
N ARG A 393 11.05 5.52 6.05
CA ARG A 393 11.89 6.45 6.82
C ARG A 393 12.64 7.42 5.89
N GLY A 394 13.27 6.89 4.84
CA GLY A 394 13.95 7.71 3.84
C GLY A 394 13.00 8.66 3.11
N LEU A 395 11.78 8.20 2.79
CA LEU A 395 10.74 9.03 2.20
C LEU A 395 10.42 10.24 3.08
N LEU A 396 10.20 10.03 4.40
CA LEU A 396 9.89 11.13 5.31
C LEU A 396 11.07 12.11 5.45
N LYS A 397 12.29 11.60 5.58
CA LYS A 397 13.49 12.46 5.64
C LYS A 397 13.59 13.35 4.39
N ALA A 398 13.36 12.79 3.21
CA ALA A 398 13.35 13.55 1.96
C ALA A 398 12.24 14.60 1.93
N LEU A 399 11.01 14.28 2.39
CA LEU A 399 9.92 15.24 2.49
C LEU A 399 10.24 16.37 3.46
N SER A 400 10.72 16.04 4.66
CA SER A 400 11.12 17.03 5.67
C SER A 400 12.17 18.00 5.13
N ARG A 401 13.23 17.47 4.50
CA ARG A 401 14.30 18.27 3.89
C ARG A 401 13.77 19.12 2.72
N THR A 402 12.90 18.59 1.89
CA THR A 402 12.28 19.34 0.78
C THR A 402 11.46 20.51 1.30
N CYS A 403 10.65 20.30 2.33
CA CYS A 403 9.82 21.36 2.93
C CYS A 403 10.65 22.42 3.68
N SER A 404 11.67 21.99 4.44
CA SER A 404 12.51 22.89 5.23
C SER A 404 13.46 23.73 4.37
N GLN A 405 13.93 23.21 3.23
CA GLN A 405 14.83 23.90 2.30
C GLN A 405 14.08 24.73 1.24
N GLY A 406 12.84 24.38 0.93
CA GLY A 406 12.05 24.95 -0.18
C GLY A 406 11.57 26.39 0.00
N GLY A 407 12.08 27.13 1.01
CA GLY A 407 11.73 28.54 1.25
C GLY A 407 10.38 28.73 1.94
N LYS A 408 10.09 29.98 2.33
CA LYS A 408 8.82 30.36 2.98
C LYS A 408 7.64 29.87 2.13
N PRO A 409 6.62 29.23 2.72
CA PRO A 409 5.36 28.96 2.02
C PRO A 409 4.87 30.24 1.37
N GLU A 410 4.45 30.20 0.12
CA GLU A 410 3.76 31.33 -0.49
C GLU A 410 2.59 31.71 0.40
N ALA A 411 2.47 33.02 0.73
CA ALA A 411 1.35 33.50 1.52
C ALA A 411 0.03 33.06 0.88
N ASN A 412 -0.86 32.50 1.68
CA ASN A 412 -2.16 31.99 1.23
C ASN A 412 -2.86 33.07 0.37
N PRO A 413 -3.24 32.79 -0.90
CA PRO A 413 -3.95 33.77 -1.73
C PRO A 413 -5.23 34.33 -1.10
N ALA A 414 -5.86 33.57 -0.19
CA ALA A 414 -7.04 34.01 0.56
C ALA A 414 -6.75 35.16 1.56
N SER A 415 -5.48 35.39 1.96
CA SER A 415 -5.15 36.53 2.81
C SER A 415 -5.02 37.85 2.03
N ARG A 416 -4.87 37.79 0.71
CA ARG A 416 -4.83 38.98 -0.16
C ARG A 416 -6.22 39.58 -0.43
N LEU A 417 -7.30 38.85 -0.16
CA LEU A 417 -8.68 39.33 -0.36
C LEU A 417 -9.26 40.05 0.90
N ARG A 418 -8.52 40.13 2.00
CA ARG A 418 -8.95 40.86 3.20
C ARG A 418 -8.24 42.22 3.45
N GLY A 419 -7.46 42.66 2.51
CA GLY A 419 -6.78 43.95 2.56
C GLY A 419 -7.34 44.90 1.51
N GLY A 420 -8.25 45.78 1.91
CA GLY A 420 -8.60 46.95 1.13
C GLY A 420 -10.06 47.14 0.74
N VAL A 421 -10.95 47.31 1.68
CA VAL A 421 -12.08 48.22 1.47
C VAL A 421 -11.95 49.29 2.58
N ASP A 422 -11.38 50.40 2.18
CA ASP A 422 -11.43 51.67 2.94
C ASP A 422 -12.83 52.27 2.72
N PRO A 423 -13.66 52.43 3.76
CA PRO A 423 -14.99 53.02 3.59
C PRO A 423 -14.96 54.57 3.76
N GLN A 424 -13.99 55.23 3.18
CA GLN A 424 -14.02 56.69 3.05
C GLN A 424 -13.36 57.15 1.77
N ARG A 425 -14.16 57.20 0.67
CA ARG A 425 -14.08 58.27 -0.34
C ARG A 425 -15.28 58.23 -1.27
N ASP A 426 -15.89 59.42 -1.31
CA ASP A 426 -16.64 60.03 -2.38
C ASP A 426 -18.13 59.76 -2.51
N GLY A 427 -18.87 60.57 -1.75
CA GLY A 427 -20.11 61.14 -2.26
C GLY A 427 -19.80 62.14 -3.37
N HIS A 428 -20.52 61.99 -4.48
CA HIS A 428 -21.00 62.96 -5.49
C HIS A 428 -21.30 62.16 -6.76
N GLY A 429 -22.53 61.88 -7.18
CA GLY A 429 -23.34 62.89 -7.77
C GLY A 429 -23.56 62.60 -9.26
N PHE A 430 -24.84 62.59 -9.66
CA PHE A 430 -25.44 62.77 -10.99
C PHE A 430 -25.84 61.51 -11.82
N LEU A 431 -27.16 61.29 -11.76
CA LEU A 431 -28.19 61.46 -12.80
C LEU A 431 -27.75 61.32 -14.27
N ARG A 432 -28.08 60.25 -14.94
CA ARG A 432 -29.09 60.10 -16.01
C ARG A 432 -29.19 58.68 -16.47
#